data_7b28169cf4346c24206e7856bf9f2f7f
#
_entry.id   7b28169cf4346c24206e7856bf9f2f7f
#
_cell.length_a   1.000
_cell.length_b   1.000
_cell.length_c   1.000
_cell.angle_alpha   90.00
_cell.angle_beta   90.00
_cell.angle_gamma   90.00
#
_symmetry.space_group_name_H-M   'P 1'
#
loop_
_entity.id
_entity.type
_entity.pdbx_description
1 polymer ?
#
loop_
_entity_poly.entity_id
_entity_poly.type
_entity_poly.pdbx_seq_one_letter_code
_entity_poly.pdbx_strand_id
1 'polypeptide(L)'
;MELIGVQAVKHPKLLLYLSERGLQPSDVSPFLSEVYYKVSEKCFFALGFPNDAGGWELRNPYFKGCFAPKTISTIKGTDSHKLQLFEGFMDFLFWRKLYPEVHADSIMLNSLTLLPKLIPSLHPYPIIECFLDNDEAGDRAMKQLIDAGLPVKDMRACYAPYKDINEYFILAEQRKKIITPRKRGLHQ
;
A
#
# COMPACT_ATOMS: atom_id res chain seq x y z
N MET A 1 3.37 -14.67 17.77
CA MET A 1 3.51 -13.22 17.97
C MET A 1 2.51 -12.77 19.01
N GLU A 2 2.91 -11.87 19.88
CA GLU A 2 2.06 -11.24 20.90
C GLU A 2 2.09 -9.72 20.68
N LEU A 3 0.92 -9.07 20.63
CA LEU A 3 0.83 -7.62 20.49
C LEU A 3 1.14 -6.96 21.83
N ILE A 4 2.12 -6.05 21.83
CA ILE A 4 2.50 -5.30 23.02
C ILE A 4 1.81 -3.93 23.06
N GLY A 5 1.72 -3.25 21.92
CA GLY A 5 1.10 -1.93 21.85
C GLY A 5 1.02 -1.38 20.44
N VAL A 6 0.13 -0.40 20.29
CA VAL A 6 -0.09 0.34 19.04
C VAL A 6 -0.14 1.81 19.37
N GLN A 7 0.57 2.63 18.61
CA GLN A 7 0.60 4.09 18.76
C GLN A 7 0.82 4.81 17.44
N ALA A 8 0.73 6.13 17.46
CA ALA A 8 1.10 6.96 16.30
C ALA A 8 2.58 6.75 15.93
N VAL A 9 2.90 6.79 14.64
CA VAL A 9 4.28 6.59 14.16
C VAL A 9 5.19 7.72 14.63
N LYS A 10 6.15 7.38 15.51
CA LYS A 10 7.12 8.32 16.11
C LYS A 10 8.54 7.78 16.10
N HIS A 11 8.72 6.45 16.02
CA HIS A 11 10.03 5.81 16.15
C HIS A 11 10.97 6.27 15.03
N PRO A 12 12.18 6.82 15.36
CA PRO A 12 13.07 7.42 14.36
C PRO A 12 13.42 6.51 13.18
N LYS A 13 13.59 5.20 13.42
CA LYS A 13 13.87 4.23 12.35
C LYS A 13 12.71 4.03 11.39
N LEU A 14 11.46 4.12 11.88
CA LEU A 14 10.27 4.02 11.02
C LEU A 14 10.04 5.32 10.25
N LEU A 15 10.29 6.47 10.87
CA LEU A 15 10.26 7.76 10.20
C LEU A 15 11.32 7.85 9.10
N LEU A 16 12.53 7.36 9.37
CA LEU A 16 13.59 7.28 8.35
C LEU A 16 13.17 6.36 7.20
N TYR A 17 12.65 5.18 7.50
CA TYR A 17 12.15 4.23 6.49
C TYR A 17 11.05 4.83 5.60
N LEU A 18 10.10 5.58 6.16
CA LEU A 18 9.10 6.32 5.38
C LEU A 18 9.75 7.38 4.50
N SER A 19 10.67 8.16 5.06
CA SER A 19 11.37 9.22 4.35
C SER A 19 12.20 8.69 3.17
N GLU A 20 12.92 7.58 3.35
CA GLU A 20 13.68 6.91 2.30
C GLU A 20 12.79 6.44 1.14
N ARG A 21 11.53 6.14 1.44
CA ARG A 21 10.49 5.82 0.45
C ARG A 21 9.76 7.05 -0.10
N GLY A 22 10.10 8.25 0.36
CA GLY A 22 9.47 9.49 -0.08
C GLY A 22 8.09 9.75 0.54
N LEU A 23 7.75 9.06 1.63
CA LEU A 23 6.54 9.31 2.42
C LEU A 23 6.86 10.17 3.64
N GLN A 24 5.93 11.08 3.98
CA GLN A 24 5.99 11.88 5.20
C GLN A 24 4.99 11.33 6.22
N PRO A 25 5.19 11.59 7.53
CA PRO A 25 4.22 11.18 8.54
C PRO A 25 2.78 11.65 8.26
N SER A 26 2.61 12.86 7.71
CA SER A 26 1.32 13.41 7.30
C SER A 26 0.63 12.61 6.20
N ASP A 27 1.39 12.00 5.29
CA ASP A 27 0.84 11.20 4.19
C ASP A 27 0.21 9.90 4.70
N VAL A 28 0.68 9.39 5.84
CA VAL A 28 0.37 8.05 6.33
C VAL A 28 -0.36 8.02 7.66
N SER A 29 -0.41 9.12 8.41
CA SER A 29 -1.00 9.18 9.76
C SER A 29 -2.46 8.72 9.85
N PRO A 30 -3.30 8.87 8.81
CA PRO A 30 -4.66 8.34 8.84
C PRO A 30 -4.73 6.82 8.71
N PHE A 31 -3.64 6.16 8.27
CA PHE A 31 -3.65 4.76 7.86
C PHE A 31 -2.69 3.89 8.63
N LEU A 32 -1.54 4.43 9.04
CA LEU A 32 -0.48 3.66 9.68
C LEU A 32 -0.37 3.95 11.17
N SER A 33 -0.07 2.88 11.89
CA SER A 33 0.34 2.91 13.28
C SER A 33 1.73 2.32 13.45
N GLU A 34 2.36 2.63 14.55
CA GLU A 34 3.56 1.95 15.04
C GLU A 34 3.12 0.79 15.92
N VAL A 35 3.42 -0.43 15.50
CA VAL A 35 3.00 -1.67 16.16
C VAL A 35 4.22 -2.31 16.82
N TYR A 36 4.11 -2.52 18.13
CA TYR A 36 5.08 -3.26 18.94
C TYR A 36 4.56 -4.67 19.19
N TYR A 37 5.42 -5.66 18.94
CA TYR A 37 5.06 -7.04 19.11
C TYR A 37 6.23 -7.88 19.61
N LYS A 38 5.93 -9.00 20.26
CA LYS A 38 6.90 -9.96 20.80
C LYS A 38 6.86 -11.26 19.99
N VAL A 39 8.04 -11.79 19.71
CA VAL A 39 8.23 -13.12 19.13
C VAL A 39 9.20 -13.86 20.03
N SER A 40 8.74 -14.92 20.69
CA SER A 40 9.47 -15.52 21.81
C SER A 40 9.81 -14.44 22.84
N GLU A 41 11.07 -14.30 23.26
CA GLU A 41 11.49 -13.32 24.24
C GLU A 41 11.96 -11.97 23.64
N LYS A 42 11.85 -11.80 22.30
CA LYS A 42 12.36 -10.60 21.61
C LYS A 42 11.22 -9.67 21.23
N CYS A 43 11.40 -8.37 21.53
CA CYS A 43 10.50 -7.30 21.13
C CYS A 43 10.89 -6.71 19.78
N PHE A 44 9.90 -6.44 18.96
CA PHE A 44 10.05 -5.86 17.63
C PHE A 44 9.06 -4.71 17.45
N PHE A 45 9.31 -3.89 16.43
CA PHE A 45 8.38 -2.84 16.01
C PHE A 45 8.35 -2.73 14.48
N ALA A 46 7.21 -2.33 13.96
CA ALA A 46 7.00 -2.12 12.53
C ALA A 46 5.93 -1.04 12.30
N LEU A 47 5.88 -0.52 11.07
CA LEU A 47 4.67 0.12 10.57
C LEU A 47 3.58 -0.95 10.46
N GLY A 48 2.40 -0.65 10.97
CA GLY A 48 1.23 -1.51 10.89
C GLY A 48 0.12 -0.83 10.11
N PHE A 49 -0.44 -1.55 9.15
CA PHE A 49 -1.66 -1.20 8.46
C PHE A 49 -2.76 -2.16 8.92
N PRO A 50 -3.88 -1.67 9.48
CA PRO A 50 -4.92 -2.54 10.02
C PRO A 50 -5.62 -3.30 8.89
N ASN A 51 -6.04 -4.53 9.19
CA ASN A 51 -6.88 -5.29 8.28
C ASN A 51 -8.30 -5.48 8.85
N ASP A 52 -9.21 -5.95 8.02
CA ASP A 52 -10.65 -6.00 8.34
C ASP A 52 -11.02 -7.01 9.45
N ALA A 53 -10.10 -7.87 9.87
CA ALA A 53 -10.31 -8.82 10.96
C ALA A 53 -9.56 -8.45 12.26
N GLY A 54 -9.06 -7.22 12.37
CA GLY A 54 -8.33 -6.76 13.56
C GLY A 54 -6.87 -7.22 13.62
N GLY A 55 -6.34 -7.79 12.54
CA GLY A 55 -4.91 -8.04 12.37
C GLY A 55 -4.19 -6.82 11.79
N TRP A 56 -2.89 -6.95 11.57
CA TRP A 56 -2.02 -5.89 11.07
C TRP A 56 -1.10 -6.42 9.98
N GLU A 57 -1.07 -5.75 8.83
CA GLU A 57 0.02 -5.94 7.88
C GLU A 57 1.22 -5.11 8.37
N LEU A 58 2.35 -5.80 8.55
CA LEU A 58 3.54 -5.22 9.18
C LEU A 58 4.64 -4.98 8.14
N ARG A 59 5.30 -3.81 8.27
CA ARG A 59 6.41 -3.45 7.40
C ARG A 59 7.47 -2.65 8.15
N ASN A 60 8.73 -3.03 7.98
CA ASN A 60 9.89 -2.21 8.30
C ASN A 60 11.02 -2.51 7.29
N PRO A 61 12.22 -1.90 7.38
CA PRO A 61 13.31 -2.15 6.42
C PRO A 61 13.70 -3.63 6.25
N TYR A 62 13.48 -4.44 7.27
CA TYR A 62 13.99 -5.83 7.36
C TYR A 62 12.88 -6.88 7.34
N PHE A 63 11.61 -6.46 7.45
CA PHE A 63 10.51 -7.38 7.64
C PHE A 63 9.25 -6.94 6.89
N LYS A 64 8.64 -7.91 6.19
CA LYS A 64 7.28 -7.86 5.65
C LYS A 64 6.53 -9.05 6.21
N GLY A 65 5.43 -8.81 6.89
CA GLY A 65 4.65 -9.87 7.49
C GLY A 65 3.29 -9.41 7.95
N CYS A 66 2.63 -10.27 8.72
CA CYS A 66 1.31 -10.01 9.26
C CYS A 66 1.25 -10.39 10.73
N PHE A 67 0.63 -9.56 11.55
CA PHE A 67 0.12 -9.94 12.85
C PHE A 67 -1.32 -10.45 12.65
N ALA A 68 -1.54 -11.72 12.96
CA ALA A 68 -2.79 -12.43 12.67
C ALA A 68 -4.03 -11.80 13.33
N PRO A 69 -5.22 -12.00 12.76
CA PRO A 69 -5.49 -12.79 11.57
C PRO A 69 -5.11 -12.07 10.28
N LYS A 70 -4.79 -12.85 9.22
CA LYS A 70 -4.48 -12.30 7.90
C LYS A 70 -5.73 -12.24 7.03
N THR A 71 -6.04 -11.02 6.57
CA THR A 71 -7.14 -10.77 5.62
C THR A 71 -6.87 -9.51 4.80
N ILE A 72 -7.81 -9.13 3.97
CA ILE A 72 -7.79 -7.87 3.22
C ILE A 72 -7.89 -6.67 4.17
N SER A 73 -7.56 -5.50 3.66
CA SER A 73 -7.83 -4.22 4.32
C SER A 73 -8.72 -3.37 3.43
N THR A 74 -9.80 -2.81 3.99
CA THR A 74 -10.76 -1.98 3.26
C THR A 74 -10.74 -0.55 3.78
N ILE A 75 -10.59 0.42 2.89
CA ILE A 75 -10.79 1.84 3.17
C ILE A 75 -11.99 2.30 2.36
N LYS A 76 -13.04 2.73 3.06
CA LYS A 76 -14.23 3.27 2.42
C LYS A 76 -13.97 4.68 1.90
N GLY A 77 -14.35 4.91 0.66
CA GLY A 77 -14.40 6.22 0.03
C GLY A 77 -15.78 6.86 0.13
N THR A 78 -15.93 8.02 -0.47
CA THR A 78 -17.24 8.69 -0.64
C THR A 78 -17.91 8.35 -1.96
N ASP A 79 -17.17 7.77 -2.91
CA ASP A 79 -17.67 7.25 -4.19
C ASP A 79 -17.62 5.71 -4.17
N SER A 80 -18.76 5.09 -3.87
CA SER A 80 -18.93 3.64 -3.84
C SER A 80 -19.16 3.01 -5.24
N HIS A 81 -19.24 3.82 -6.31
CA HIS A 81 -19.35 3.29 -7.67
C HIS A 81 -18.04 2.79 -8.25
N LYS A 82 -16.92 3.18 -7.64
CA LYS A 82 -15.60 2.78 -8.08
C LYS A 82 -14.84 2.09 -6.95
N LEU A 83 -14.19 0.98 -7.29
CA LEU A 83 -13.24 0.30 -6.42
C LEU A 83 -11.82 0.44 -6.97
N GLN A 84 -10.88 0.68 -6.07
CA GLN A 84 -9.45 0.56 -6.32
C GLN A 84 -8.91 -0.68 -5.59
N LEU A 85 -8.38 -1.63 -6.34
CA LEU A 85 -7.86 -2.89 -5.83
C LEU A 85 -6.34 -2.88 -5.90
N PHE A 86 -5.68 -2.88 -4.75
CA PHE A 86 -4.23 -2.88 -4.61
C PHE A 86 -3.70 -4.25 -4.16
N GLU A 87 -2.50 -4.63 -4.59
CA GLU A 87 -1.86 -5.83 -4.06
C GLU A 87 -1.42 -5.65 -2.61
N GLY A 88 -0.85 -4.49 -2.27
CA GLY A 88 -0.39 -4.18 -0.92
C GLY A 88 -0.69 -2.75 -0.47
N PHE A 89 -0.63 -2.53 0.84
CA PHE A 89 -0.96 -1.22 1.42
C PHE A 89 0.06 -0.12 1.06
N MET A 90 1.31 -0.47 0.74
CA MET A 90 2.30 0.53 0.35
C MET A 90 1.91 1.21 -0.96
N ASP A 91 1.43 0.44 -1.96
CA ASP A 91 0.99 0.99 -3.24
C ASP A 91 -0.23 1.89 -3.07
N PHE A 92 -1.17 1.50 -2.20
CA PHE A 92 -2.28 2.34 -1.81
C PHE A 92 -1.80 3.68 -1.23
N LEU A 93 -0.83 3.69 -0.31
CA LEU A 93 -0.33 4.92 0.31
C LEU A 93 0.33 5.86 -0.72
N PHE A 94 1.12 5.31 -1.66
CA PHE A 94 1.71 6.11 -2.73
C PHE A 94 0.67 6.63 -3.70
N TRP A 95 -0.31 5.80 -4.06
CA TRP A 95 -1.42 6.23 -4.92
C TRP A 95 -2.20 7.37 -4.29
N ARG A 96 -2.55 7.26 -3.01
CA ARG A 96 -3.22 8.30 -2.23
C ARG A 96 -2.40 9.60 -2.13
N LYS A 97 -1.09 9.50 -2.02
CA LYS A 97 -0.21 10.66 -2.04
C LYS A 97 -0.19 11.36 -3.39
N LEU A 98 -0.19 10.61 -4.48
CA LEU A 98 -0.20 11.16 -5.84
C LEU A 98 -1.56 11.74 -6.23
N TYR A 99 -2.64 11.14 -5.73
CA TYR A 99 -4.02 11.46 -6.09
C TYR A 99 -4.90 11.61 -4.85
N PRO A 100 -4.67 12.65 -4.03
CA PRO A 100 -5.38 12.85 -2.76
C PRO A 100 -6.89 13.07 -2.94
N GLU A 101 -7.30 13.58 -4.12
CA GLU A 101 -8.70 13.88 -4.45
C GLU A 101 -9.52 12.64 -4.85
N VAL A 102 -8.90 11.47 -4.97
CA VAL A 102 -9.63 10.24 -5.31
C VAL A 102 -10.34 9.70 -4.08
N HIS A 103 -11.64 9.54 -4.18
CA HIS A 103 -12.52 9.12 -3.09
C HIS A 103 -13.18 7.75 -3.30
N ALA A 104 -12.63 6.92 -4.19
CA ALA A 104 -13.11 5.56 -4.43
C ALA A 104 -12.91 4.65 -3.20
N ASP A 105 -13.75 3.63 -3.08
CA ASP A 105 -13.46 2.52 -2.16
C ASP A 105 -12.10 1.91 -2.53
N SER A 106 -11.33 1.50 -1.54
CA SER A 106 -10.01 0.89 -1.75
C SER A 106 -9.90 -0.41 -0.97
N ILE A 107 -9.45 -1.47 -1.63
CA ILE A 107 -9.16 -2.78 -1.01
C ILE A 107 -7.70 -3.12 -1.27
N MET A 108 -6.97 -3.40 -0.22
CA MET A 108 -5.63 -3.98 -0.24
C MET A 108 -5.75 -5.48 -0.02
N LEU A 109 -5.32 -6.28 -1.00
CA LEU A 109 -5.39 -7.74 -0.93
C LEU A 109 -4.50 -8.30 0.19
N ASN A 110 -3.37 -7.63 0.47
CA ASN A 110 -2.36 -8.06 1.43
C ASN A 110 -1.72 -9.43 1.09
N SER A 111 -2.40 -10.23 0.28
CA SER A 111 -1.92 -11.46 -0.35
C SER A 111 -2.84 -11.84 -1.51
N LEU A 112 -2.27 -12.16 -2.67
CA LEU A 112 -3.02 -12.65 -3.83
C LEU A 112 -3.76 -13.96 -3.55
N THR A 113 -3.35 -14.74 -2.53
CA THR A 113 -4.06 -15.96 -2.11
C THR A 113 -5.46 -15.70 -1.55
N LEU A 114 -5.77 -14.46 -1.19
CA LEU A 114 -7.09 -14.07 -0.70
C LEU A 114 -8.06 -13.70 -1.84
N LEU A 115 -7.54 -13.47 -3.05
CA LEU A 115 -8.33 -13.01 -4.19
C LEU A 115 -9.51 -13.93 -4.53
N PRO A 116 -9.39 -15.27 -4.59
CA PRO A 116 -10.52 -16.13 -4.91
C PRO A 116 -11.71 -16.00 -3.94
N LYS A 117 -11.42 -15.74 -2.66
CA LYS A 117 -12.46 -15.53 -1.64
C LYS A 117 -13.11 -14.13 -1.75
N LEU A 118 -12.37 -13.16 -2.28
CA LEU A 118 -12.85 -11.78 -2.44
C LEU A 118 -13.73 -11.60 -3.68
N ILE A 119 -13.47 -12.31 -4.78
CA ILE A 119 -14.15 -12.16 -6.07
C ILE A 119 -15.68 -12.02 -5.96
N PRO A 120 -16.41 -12.86 -5.18
CA PRO A 120 -17.87 -12.73 -5.08
C PRO A 120 -18.34 -11.37 -4.55
N SER A 121 -17.56 -10.72 -3.69
CA SER A 121 -17.89 -9.42 -3.10
C SER A 121 -17.54 -8.23 -4.01
N LEU A 122 -16.85 -8.46 -5.12
CA LEU A 122 -16.45 -7.44 -6.08
C LEU A 122 -17.54 -7.14 -7.13
N HIS A 123 -18.48 -8.07 -7.37
CA HIS A 123 -19.53 -7.92 -8.39
C HIS A 123 -20.42 -6.66 -8.28
N PRO A 124 -20.69 -6.11 -7.09
CA PRO A 124 -21.45 -4.88 -6.98
C PRO A 124 -20.78 -3.63 -7.56
N TYR A 125 -19.47 -3.66 -7.76
CA TYR A 125 -18.74 -2.49 -8.28
C TYR A 125 -18.79 -2.46 -9.80
N PRO A 126 -19.32 -1.37 -10.42
CA PRO A 126 -19.37 -1.23 -11.88
C PRO A 126 -18.01 -0.90 -12.52
N ILE A 127 -17.02 -0.49 -11.73
CA ILE A 127 -15.64 -0.21 -12.17
C ILE A 127 -14.68 -0.67 -11.08
N ILE A 128 -13.70 -1.50 -11.47
CA ILE A 128 -12.63 -1.98 -10.57
C ILE A 128 -11.28 -1.62 -11.19
N GLU A 129 -10.61 -0.60 -10.67
CA GLU A 129 -9.25 -0.23 -11.07
C GLU A 129 -8.25 -1.10 -10.32
N CYS A 130 -7.49 -1.94 -11.05
CA CYS A 130 -6.57 -2.92 -10.47
C CYS A 130 -5.13 -2.41 -10.52
N PHE A 131 -4.52 -2.26 -9.35
CA PHE A 131 -3.13 -1.84 -9.13
C PHE A 131 -2.34 -3.03 -8.56
N LEU A 132 -2.01 -4.00 -9.43
CA LEU A 132 -1.27 -5.21 -9.09
C LEU A 132 0.20 -5.05 -9.50
N ASP A 133 1.08 -5.90 -8.98
CA ASP A 133 2.49 -5.88 -9.37
C ASP A 133 2.65 -6.26 -10.86
N ASN A 134 3.63 -5.67 -11.54
CA ASN A 134 4.04 -6.01 -12.90
C ASN A 134 4.92 -7.27 -12.91
N ASP A 135 4.35 -8.40 -12.45
CA ASP A 135 5.01 -9.70 -12.44
C ASP A 135 4.01 -10.83 -12.78
N GLU A 136 4.50 -12.05 -12.92
CA GLU A 136 3.66 -13.21 -13.24
C GLU A 136 2.54 -13.48 -12.24
N ALA A 137 2.72 -13.11 -10.97
CA ALA A 137 1.67 -13.31 -9.95
C ALA A 137 0.54 -12.30 -10.16
N GLY A 138 0.89 -11.03 -10.44
CA GLY A 138 -0.07 -10.00 -10.84
C GLY A 138 -0.81 -10.34 -12.14
N ASP A 139 -0.10 -10.92 -13.14
CA ASP A 139 -0.73 -11.40 -14.39
C ASP A 139 -1.78 -12.48 -14.12
N ARG A 140 -1.44 -13.46 -13.29
CA ARG A 140 -2.38 -14.53 -12.90
C ARG A 140 -3.58 -13.99 -12.14
N ALA A 141 -3.35 -13.03 -11.24
CA ALA A 141 -4.43 -12.39 -10.48
C ALA A 141 -5.35 -11.58 -11.41
N MET A 142 -4.79 -10.80 -12.34
CA MET A 142 -5.55 -10.06 -13.34
C MET A 142 -6.42 -10.99 -14.20
N LYS A 143 -5.84 -12.11 -14.65
CA LYS A 143 -6.57 -13.13 -15.39
C LYS A 143 -7.74 -13.71 -14.59
N GLN A 144 -7.56 -14.03 -13.30
CA GLN A 144 -8.64 -14.53 -12.44
C GLN A 144 -9.81 -13.55 -12.34
N LEU A 145 -9.52 -12.25 -12.24
CA LEU A 145 -10.56 -11.21 -12.19
C LEU A 145 -11.34 -11.11 -13.51
N ILE A 146 -10.63 -11.18 -14.65
CA ILE A 146 -11.24 -11.16 -15.99
C ILE A 146 -12.08 -12.42 -16.21
N ASP A 147 -11.55 -13.60 -15.89
CA ASP A 147 -12.24 -14.89 -16.05
C ASP A 147 -13.51 -14.96 -15.17
N ALA A 148 -13.54 -14.23 -14.06
CA ALA A 148 -14.72 -14.07 -13.20
C ALA A 148 -15.78 -13.09 -13.76
N GLY A 149 -15.55 -12.48 -14.92
CA GLY A 149 -16.48 -11.54 -15.56
C GLY A 149 -16.59 -10.19 -14.86
N LEU A 150 -15.60 -9.80 -14.07
CA LEU A 150 -15.60 -8.52 -13.35
C LEU A 150 -15.23 -7.35 -14.27
N PRO A 151 -15.83 -6.15 -14.07
CA PRO A 151 -15.58 -4.95 -14.87
C PRO A 151 -14.23 -4.30 -14.49
N VAL A 152 -13.13 -5.00 -14.72
CA VAL A 152 -11.80 -4.60 -14.32
C VAL A 152 -11.11 -3.70 -15.34
N LYS A 153 -10.36 -2.72 -14.83
CA LYS A 153 -9.45 -1.88 -15.58
C LYS A 153 -8.04 -2.09 -15.05
N ASP A 154 -7.15 -2.59 -15.90
CA ASP A 154 -5.75 -2.79 -15.56
C ASP A 154 -5.04 -1.43 -15.51
N MET A 155 -4.56 -1.05 -14.34
CA MET A 155 -3.86 0.23 -14.11
C MET A 155 -2.34 0.10 -14.15
N ARG A 156 -1.80 -1.08 -14.38
CA ARG A 156 -0.35 -1.36 -14.37
C ARG A 156 0.42 -0.55 -15.42
N ALA A 157 -0.22 -0.20 -16.53
CA ALA A 157 0.38 0.68 -17.53
C ALA A 157 0.77 2.07 -16.98
N CYS A 158 0.11 2.53 -15.91
CA CYS A 158 0.38 3.85 -15.30
C CYS A 158 1.75 3.93 -14.61
N TYR A 159 2.31 2.79 -14.23
CA TYR A 159 3.62 2.69 -13.57
C TYR A 159 4.61 1.78 -14.29
N ALA A 160 4.28 1.27 -15.48
CA ALA A 160 5.24 0.55 -16.30
C ALA A 160 6.42 1.48 -16.71
N PRO A 161 7.66 1.00 -16.80
CA PRO A 161 8.09 -0.41 -16.72
C PRO A 161 8.43 -0.89 -15.29
N TYR A 162 8.05 -0.15 -14.26
CA TYR A 162 8.37 -0.47 -12.87
C TYR A 162 7.50 -1.61 -12.36
N LYS A 163 7.99 -2.33 -11.35
CA LYS A 163 7.30 -3.47 -10.77
C LYS A 163 5.97 -3.06 -10.11
N ASP A 164 6.01 -1.99 -9.33
CA ASP A 164 4.89 -1.51 -8.54
C ASP A 164 4.87 0.04 -8.46
N ILE A 165 3.82 0.59 -7.87
CA ILE A 165 3.67 2.05 -7.69
C ILE A 165 4.76 2.60 -6.79
N ASN A 166 5.20 1.84 -5.78
CA ASN A 166 6.25 2.27 -4.87
C ASN A 166 7.59 2.48 -5.60
N GLU A 167 7.99 1.51 -6.44
CA GLU A 167 9.20 1.61 -7.24
C GLU A 167 9.11 2.79 -8.23
N TYR A 168 8.00 2.91 -8.95
CA TYR A 168 7.73 4.04 -9.84
C TYR A 168 7.92 5.38 -9.13
N PHE A 169 7.29 5.54 -7.95
CA PHE A 169 7.33 6.80 -7.20
C PHE A 169 8.75 7.15 -6.76
N ILE A 170 9.49 6.21 -6.17
CA ILE A 170 10.85 6.43 -5.68
C ILE A 170 11.75 6.88 -6.83
N LEU A 171 11.70 6.20 -7.98
CA LEU A 171 12.57 6.50 -9.11
C LEU A 171 12.14 7.78 -9.85
N ALA A 172 10.85 8.08 -9.92
CA ALA A 172 10.36 9.33 -10.47
C ALA A 172 10.79 10.55 -9.62
N GLU A 173 10.72 10.44 -8.29
CA GLU A 173 11.19 11.50 -7.38
C GLU A 173 12.72 11.68 -7.43
N GLN A 174 13.48 10.60 -7.56
CA GLN A 174 14.93 10.67 -7.75
C GLN A 174 15.28 11.40 -9.06
N ARG A 175 14.58 11.11 -10.18
CA ARG A 175 14.78 11.79 -11.45
C ARG A 175 14.47 13.29 -11.36
N LYS A 176 13.40 13.69 -10.68
CA LYS A 176 13.09 15.12 -10.47
C LYS A 176 14.21 15.84 -9.73
N LYS A 177 14.81 15.24 -8.71
CA LYS A 177 15.92 15.82 -7.94
C LYS A 177 17.19 16.00 -8.77
N ILE A 178 17.44 15.13 -9.75
CA ILE A 178 18.60 15.21 -10.66
C ILE A 178 18.40 16.32 -11.70
N ILE A 179 17.18 16.48 -12.23
CA ILE A 179 16.86 17.44 -13.29
C ILE A 179 16.72 18.86 -12.74
N THR A 180 16.40 19.04 -11.45
CA THR A 180 16.31 20.36 -10.81
C THR A 180 17.54 20.59 -9.92
N PRO A 181 18.66 21.14 -10.45
CA PRO A 181 19.81 21.46 -9.63
C PRO A 181 19.39 22.51 -8.59
N ARG A 182 19.74 22.28 -7.32
CA ARG A 182 19.58 23.25 -6.24
C ARG A 182 20.20 24.57 -6.73
N LYS A 183 19.41 25.63 -6.87
CA LYS A 183 19.95 27.00 -6.96
C LYS A 183 20.80 27.20 -5.71
N ARG A 184 22.12 27.12 -5.85
CA ARG A 184 23.04 27.57 -4.81
C ARG A 184 22.76 29.05 -4.62
N GLY A 185 22.22 29.42 -3.48
CA GLY A 185 22.09 30.80 -3.07
C GLY A 185 23.49 31.43 -3.05
N LEU A 186 23.73 32.31 -3.98
CA LEU A 186 24.81 33.28 -3.89
C LEU A 186 24.40 34.25 -2.79
N HIS A 187 24.92 34.08 -1.60
CA HIS A 187 24.98 35.13 -0.63
C HIS A 187 26.28 35.89 -0.92
N GLN A 188 26.13 37.08 -1.47
CA GLN A 188 27.11 38.16 -1.39
C GLN A 188 26.96 38.83 -0.03
#